data_779e2e25f71718bb902dfbb45aa7a1c7
#
_entry.id   779e2e25f71718bb902dfbb45aa7a1c7
#
_cell.length_a   1.000
_cell.length_b   1.000
_cell.length_c   1.000
_cell.angle_alpha   90.00
_cell.angle_beta   90.00
_cell.angle_gamma   90.00
#
_symmetry.space_group_name_H-M   'P 1'
#
loop_
_entity.id
_entity.type
_entity.pdbx_description
1 polymer ?
#
loop_
_entity_poly.entity_id
_entity_poly.type
_entity_poly.pdbx_seq_one_letter_code
_entity_poly.pdbx_strand_id
1 'polypeptide(L)'
;MTVKGFFKSNAFKCIITLLCVLLVSGVLLTIAYGFMEVSNGERLQRAVKKVYTTSSPIVHGLDEDGNDVIISSDDKNPKGLVSESVTSGNAVIISAYKITFENSDDVHYLVQSRGKGGYSGGTVTCWVAIKVDLENKQVLKIEKVQIGENTNQSFIGKITEKMLNDFTEDLPEEGFTTKGDDATVSTGATYSSNAICNSVNGAVDWVRKTIGEAE
;
A
#
# COMPACT_ATOMS: atom_id res chain seq x y z
N MET A 1 -62.79 -10.95 12.51
CA MET A 1 -61.60 -11.80 12.84
C MET A 1 -61.10 -11.41 14.21
N THR A 2 -61.23 -12.29 15.18
CA THR A 2 -60.77 -11.99 16.53
C THR A 2 -59.21 -12.11 16.56
N VAL A 3 -58.55 -11.17 17.23
CA VAL A 3 -57.08 -11.09 17.36
C VAL A 3 -56.45 -12.45 17.74
N LYS A 4 -57.13 -13.26 18.59
CA LYS A 4 -56.73 -14.63 18.95
C LYS A 4 -56.67 -15.63 17.78
N GLY A 5 -57.48 -15.42 16.73
CA GLY A 5 -57.45 -16.28 15.52
C GLY A 5 -56.30 -15.97 14.58
N PHE A 6 -55.82 -14.73 14.57
CA PHE A 6 -54.69 -14.30 13.75
C PHE A 6 -53.37 -14.96 14.20
N PHE A 7 -53.12 -15.01 15.52
CA PHE A 7 -51.93 -15.65 16.08
C PHE A 7 -51.84 -17.17 15.88
N LYS A 8 -52.98 -17.84 15.58
CA LYS A 8 -53.04 -19.28 15.28
C LYS A 8 -52.96 -19.59 13.79
N SER A 9 -52.97 -18.57 12.93
CA SER A 9 -52.95 -18.78 11.48
C SER A 9 -51.60 -19.24 11.00
N ASN A 10 -51.54 -20.11 10.02
CA ASN A 10 -50.28 -20.57 9.40
C ASN A 10 -49.51 -19.43 8.77
N ALA A 11 -50.19 -18.39 8.26
CA ALA A 11 -49.58 -17.18 7.76
C ALA A 11 -48.78 -16.41 8.83
N PHE A 12 -49.34 -16.29 10.06
CA PHE A 12 -48.64 -15.64 11.15
C PHE A 12 -47.39 -16.43 11.58
N LYS A 13 -47.48 -17.76 11.63
CA LYS A 13 -46.33 -18.61 11.93
C LYS A 13 -45.22 -18.45 10.89
N CYS A 14 -45.59 -18.42 9.59
CA CYS A 14 -44.62 -18.19 8.52
C CYS A 14 -43.93 -16.82 8.64
N ILE A 15 -44.69 -15.75 8.97
CA ILE A 15 -44.13 -14.40 9.13
C ILE A 15 -43.15 -14.38 10.33
N ILE A 16 -43.53 -14.97 11.45
CA ILE A 16 -42.64 -15.04 12.63
C ILE A 16 -41.37 -15.84 12.32
N THR A 17 -41.50 -16.99 11.67
CA THR A 17 -40.32 -17.80 11.29
C THR A 17 -39.39 -17.01 10.37
N LEU A 18 -39.95 -16.31 9.38
CA LEU A 18 -39.14 -15.49 8.46
C LEU A 18 -38.42 -14.34 9.19
N LEU A 19 -39.13 -13.68 10.13
CA LEU A 19 -38.57 -12.62 10.96
C LEU A 19 -37.42 -13.15 11.86
N CYS A 20 -37.60 -14.33 12.48
CA CYS A 20 -36.57 -14.96 13.28
C CYS A 20 -35.33 -15.32 12.44
N VAL A 21 -35.52 -15.86 11.23
CA VAL A 21 -34.40 -16.16 10.33
C VAL A 21 -33.63 -14.90 9.94
N LEU A 22 -34.36 -13.81 9.60
CA LEU A 22 -33.72 -12.51 9.29
C LEU A 22 -32.93 -11.95 10.48
N LEU A 23 -33.47 -12.02 11.68
CA LEU A 23 -32.77 -11.55 12.88
C LEU A 23 -31.53 -12.38 13.17
N VAL A 24 -31.63 -13.71 13.12
CA VAL A 24 -30.49 -14.61 13.36
C VAL A 24 -29.41 -14.41 12.31
N SER A 25 -29.79 -14.33 11.01
CA SER A 25 -28.81 -14.09 9.95
C SER A 25 -28.17 -12.71 10.05
N GLY A 26 -28.93 -11.68 10.43
CA GLY A 26 -28.39 -10.33 10.65
C GLY A 26 -27.37 -10.31 11.78
N VAL A 27 -27.67 -10.95 12.92
CA VAL A 27 -26.74 -11.06 14.04
C VAL A 27 -25.49 -11.85 13.63
N LEU A 28 -25.64 -12.99 12.96
CA LEU A 28 -24.50 -13.78 12.49
C LEU A 28 -23.62 -13.01 11.51
N LEU A 29 -24.21 -12.26 10.57
CA LEU A 29 -23.46 -11.41 9.66
C LEU A 29 -22.70 -10.29 10.38
N THR A 30 -23.32 -9.66 11.38
CA THR A 30 -22.65 -8.61 12.16
C THR A 30 -21.46 -9.17 12.94
N ILE A 31 -21.62 -10.34 13.56
CA ILE A 31 -20.55 -11.03 14.27
C ILE A 31 -19.44 -11.42 13.27
N ALA A 32 -19.78 -12.04 12.15
CA ALA A 32 -18.82 -12.43 11.13
C ALA A 32 -18.06 -11.21 10.56
N TYR A 33 -18.75 -10.09 10.34
CA TYR A 33 -18.12 -8.84 9.91
C TYR A 33 -17.08 -8.34 10.92
N GLY A 34 -17.42 -8.33 12.23
CA GLY A 34 -16.49 -7.93 13.28
C GLY A 34 -15.24 -8.82 13.38
N PHE A 35 -15.37 -10.14 13.10
CA PHE A 35 -14.23 -11.05 13.03
C PHE A 35 -13.41 -10.93 11.74
N MET A 36 -14.00 -10.43 10.66
CA MET A 36 -13.33 -10.26 9.36
C MET A 36 -12.75 -8.86 9.16
N GLU A 37 -13.01 -7.93 10.08
CA GLU A 37 -12.46 -6.58 10.01
C GLU A 37 -10.95 -6.63 10.26
N VAL A 38 -10.18 -6.59 9.18
CA VAL A 38 -8.71 -6.50 9.23
C VAL A 38 -8.33 -5.06 9.53
N SER A 39 -7.61 -4.82 10.63
CA SER A 39 -7.12 -3.49 10.98
C SER A 39 -6.20 -2.92 9.90
N ASN A 40 -6.10 -1.61 9.82
CA ASN A 40 -5.16 -0.98 8.88
C ASN A 40 -3.70 -1.30 9.24
N GLY A 41 -3.38 -1.46 10.52
CA GLY A 41 -2.09 -1.94 11.01
C GLY A 41 -1.77 -3.35 10.49
N GLU A 42 -2.73 -4.28 10.55
CA GLU A 42 -2.53 -5.62 10.02
C GLU A 42 -2.34 -5.62 8.49
N ARG A 43 -3.09 -4.78 7.76
CA ARG A 43 -2.90 -4.61 6.30
C ARG A 43 -1.50 -4.09 5.98
N LEU A 44 -1.03 -3.10 6.74
CA LEU A 44 0.32 -2.56 6.63
C LEU A 44 1.37 -3.64 6.91
N GLN A 45 1.24 -4.38 8.02
CA GLN A 45 2.16 -5.47 8.37
C GLN A 45 2.19 -6.57 7.30
N ARG A 46 1.04 -6.90 6.70
CA ARG A 46 0.98 -7.84 5.56
C ARG A 46 1.69 -7.29 4.32
N ALA A 47 1.57 -5.99 4.03
CA ALA A 47 2.29 -5.35 2.92
C ALA A 47 3.80 -5.36 3.18
N VAL A 48 4.22 -5.02 4.39
CA VAL A 48 5.63 -5.06 4.82
C VAL A 48 6.21 -6.48 4.70
N LYS A 49 5.50 -7.50 5.17
CA LYS A 49 5.93 -8.91 5.06
C LYS A 49 6.07 -9.39 3.61
N LYS A 50 5.29 -8.87 2.68
CA LYS A 50 5.44 -9.19 1.25
C LYS A 50 6.71 -8.57 0.65
N VAL A 51 7.15 -7.44 1.18
CA VAL A 51 8.39 -6.78 0.76
C VAL A 51 9.59 -7.45 1.42
N TYR A 52 9.54 -7.67 2.73
CA TYR A 52 10.63 -8.20 3.55
C TYR A 52 10.32 -9.64 3.99
N THR A 53 10.53 -10.61 3.11
CA THR A 53 10.16 -12.03 3.34
C THR A 53 11.08 -12.76 4.32
N THR A 54 12.34 -12.34 4.44
CA THR A 54 13.39 -13.04 5.20
C THR A 54 13.84 -12.32 6.46
N SER A 55 13.39 -11.09 6.69
CA SER A 55 13.80 -10.23 7.80
C SER A 55 12.63 -10.02 8.78
N SER A 56 12.95 -9.67 10.03
CA SER A 56 11.95 -9.24 11.02
C SER A 56 11.87 -7.71 11.01
N PRO A 57 11.04 -7.11 10.15
CA PRO A 57 10.93 -5.66 10.04
C PRO A 57 10.15 -5.09 11.21
N ILE A 58 10.65 -3.97 11.75
CA ILE A 58 9.97 -3.12 12.72
C ILE A 58 9.48 -1.89 11.97
N VAL A 59 8.18 -1.65 12.00
CA VAL A 59 7.54 -0.55 11.28
C VAL A 59 7.41 0.65 12.21
N HIS A 60 7.95 1.77 11.80
CA HIS A 60 7.85 3.04 12.52
C HIS A 60 6.92 4.01 11.77
N GLY A 61 6.13 4.73 12.53
CA GLY A 61 5.29 5.82 12.08
C GLY A 61 5.26 6.95 13.09
N LEU A 62 4.24 7.79 13.02
CA LEU A 62 4.08 8.92 13.95
C LEU A 62 2.84 8.73 14.83
N ASP A 63 2.92 9.16 16.08
CA ASP A 63 1.76 9.31 16.96
C ASP A 63 0.97 10.60 16.66
N GLU A 64 0.00 10.93 17.51
CA GLU A 64 -0.80 12.14 17.35
C GLU A 64 0.00 13.42 17.56
N ASP A 65 1.06 13.33 18.34
CA ASP A 65 1.95 14.43 18.69
C ASP A 65 3.16 14.55 17.74
N GLY A 66 3.28 13.62 16.76
CA GLY A 66 4.34 13.61 15.76
C GLY A 66 5.63 12.93 16.22
N ASN A 67 5.60 12.13 17.31
CA ASN A 67 6.76 11.36 17.75
C ASN A 67 6.85 10.03 17.00
N ASP A 68 8.08 9.53 16.83
CA ASP A 68 8.36 8.20 16.25
C ASP A 68 7.82 7.09 17.16
N VAL A 69 6.94 6.25 16.65
CA VAL A 69 6.34 5.12 17.37
C VAL A 69 6.34 3.86 16.52
N ILE A 70 6.45 2.71 17.19
CA ILE A 70 6.34 1.41 16.52
C ILE A 70 4.87 1.11 16.25
N ILE A 71 4.54 0.84 14.99
CA ILE A 71 3.20 0.48 14.56
C ILE A 71 2.97 -1.01 14.77
N SER A 72 1.94 -1.32 15.55
CA SER A 72 1.48 -2.67 15.83
C SER A 72 0.45 -3.15 14.80
N SER A 73 0.24 -4.48 14.72
CA SER A 73 -0.83 -5.08 13.92
C SER A 73 -2.23 -4.64 14.36
N ASP A 74 -2.38 -4.29 15.65
CA ASP A 74 -3.68 -3.94 16.23
C ASP A 74 -4.06 -2.46 16.04
N ASP A 75 -3.12 -1.66 15.50
CA ASP A 75 -3.37 -0.25 15.23
C ASP A 75 -4.46 -0.08 14.18
N LYS A 76 -5.55 0.59 14.57
CA LYS A 76 -6.70 0.82 13.67
C LYS A 76 -6.40 1.85 12.60
N ASN A 77 -5.62 2.88 12.95
CA ASN A 77 -5.28 4.00 12.08
C ASN A 77 -3.78 4.34 12.20
N PRO A 78 -2.88 3.48 11.71
CA PRO A 78 -1.44 3.74 11.76
C PRO A 78 -1.13 4.98 10.92
N LYS A 79 -0.48 5.97 11.55
CA LYS A 79 -0.02 7.17 10.84
C LYS A 79 1.39 6.93 10.33
N GLY A 80 1.58 7.16 9.03
CA GLY A 80 2.91 7.17 8.42
C GLY A 80 3.64 8.48 8.66
N LEU A 81 4.85 8.58 8.11
CA LEU A 81 5.66 9.81 8.12
C LEU A 81 5.06 10.93 7.27
N VAL A 82 4.05 10.62 6.46
CA VAL A 82 3.31 11.56 5.62
C VAL A 82 1.91 11.67 6.18
N SER A 83 1.55 12.83 6.72
CA SER A 83 0.21 13.10 7.29
C SER A 83 -0.84 13.39 6.21
N GLU A 84 -0.42 14.03 5.12
CA GLU A 84 -1.25 14.33 3.95
C GLU A 84 -0.48 13.97 2.68
N SER A 85 -1.21 13.61 1.61
CA SER A 85 -0.57 13.23 0.34
C SER A 85 0.28 14.37 -0.22
N VAL A 86 1.55 14.09 -0.50
CA VAL A 86 2.53 15.06 -1.02
C VAL A 86 2.84 14.77 -2.48
N THR A 87 2.86 15.82 -3.32
CA THR A 87 3.30 15.66 -4.72
C THR A 87 4.83 15.64 -4.78
N SER A 88 5.40 14.65 -5.44
CA SER A 88 6.82 14.52 -5.73
C SER A 88 6.99 14.19 -7.21
N GLY A 89 7.50 15.16 -8.00
CA GLY A 89 7.59 15.02 -9.45
C GLY A 89 6.24 14.66 -10.11
N ASN A 90 6.23 13.59 -10.88
CA ASN A 90 5.03 13.06 -11.54
C ASN A 90 4.29 12.01 -10.69
N ALA A 91 4.51 11.99 -9.39
CA ALA A 91 3.86 11.09 -8.45
C ALA A 91 3.22 11.83 -7.28
N VAL A 92 2.39 11.08 -6.54
CA VAL A 92 1.80 11.51 -5.27
C VAL A 92 2.19 10.48 -4.22
N ILE A 93 2.87 10.90 -3.19
CA ILE A 93 3.20 10.08 -2.02
C ILE A 93 1.96 10.00 -1.15
N ILE A 94 1.47 8.79 -0.92
CA ILE A 94 0.24 8.51 -0.17
C ILE A 94 0.58 8.26 1.30
N SER A 95 1.59 7.42 1.53
CA SER A 95 2.08 7.10 2.87
C SER A 95 3.55 6.70 2.80
N ALA A 96 4.26 6.88 3.90
CA ALA A 96 5.63 6.43 4.04
C ALA A 96 5.87 5.97 5.49
N TYR A 97 6.70 4.96 5.65
CA TYR A 97 7.06 4.36 6.93
C TYR A 97 8.56 4.13 6.98
N LYS A 98 9.16 4.35 8.13
CA LYS A 98 10.54 3.96 8.38
C LYS A 98 10.55 2.50 8.85
N ILE A 99 11.45 1.71 8.30
CA ILE A 99 11.60 0.30 8.63
C ILE A 99 13.00 0.08 9.19
N THR A 100 13.08 -0.54 10.34
CA THR A 100 14.31 -1.01 10.96
C THR A 100 14.26 -2.53 11.17
N PHE A 101 15.35 -3.14 11.55
CA PHE A 101 15.44 -4.59 11.72
C PHE A 101 16.09 -4.93 13.05
N GLU A 102 15.63 -5.99 13.73
CA GLU A 102 16.15 -6.40 15.04
C GLU A 102 17.64 -6.75 15.03
N ASN A 103 18.15 -7.24 13.89
CA ASN A 103 19.50 -7.80 13.77
C ASN A 103 20.37 -7.04 12.75
N SER A 104 20.03 -5.81 12.40
CA SER A 104 20.79 -4.98 11.45
C SER A 104 20.56 -3.51 11.74
N ASP A 105 21.61 -2.71 11.58
CA ASP A 105 21.53 -1.24 11.66
C ASP A 105 20.97 -0.62 10.35
N ASP A 106 20.55 -1.47 9.41
CA ASP A 106 19.95 -1.02 8.15
C ASP A 106 18.66 -0.26 8.38
N VAL A 107 18.54 0.88 7.74
CA VAL A 107 17.32 1.67 7.73
C VAL A 107 16.74 1.73 6.31
N HIS A 108 15.46 1.42 6.22
CA HIS A 108 14.73 1.51 4.96
C HIS A 108 13.54 2.45 5.11
N TYR A 109 13.13 3.05 4.01
CA TYR A 109 11.84 3.70 3.87
C TYR A 109 10.94 2.85 2.99
N LEU A 110 9.76 2.54 3.47
CA LEU A 110 8.69 1.91 2.68
C LEU A 110 7.69 2.98 2.28
N VAL A 111 7.71 3.36 1.01
CA VAL A 111 6.92 4.46 0.47
C VAL A 111 5.81 3.94 -0.42
N GLN A 112 4.57 4.34 -0.14
CA GLN A 112 3.45 4.13 -1.04
C GLN A 112 3.30 5.36 -1.93
N SER A 113 3.61 5.19 -3.20
CA SER A 113 3.61 6.25 -4.20
C SER A 113 2.66 5.92 -5.33
N ARG A 114 1.95 6.93 -5.85
CA ARG A 114 1.04 6.82 -6.98
C ARG A 114 1.59 7.62 -8.16
N GLY A 115 2.11 6.93 -9.16
CA GLY A 115 2.62 7.53 -10.38
C GLY A 115 1.52 7.87 -11.37
N LYS A 116 1.62 9.05 -11.97
CA LYS A 116 0.78 9.55 -13.07
C LYS A 116 1.34 9.12 -14.42
N GLY A 117 0.61 9.38 -15.50
CA GLY A 117 1.07 9.11 -16.87
C GLY A 117 0.71 7.72 -17.39
N GLY A 118 -0.19 7.02 -16.74
CA GLY A 118 -0.80 5.81 -17.23
C GLY A 118 -1.78 6.05 -18.38
N TYR A 119 -2.32 4.97 -18.96
CA TYR A 119 -3.26 5.04 -20.06
C TYR A 119 -4.50 5.87 -19.70
N SER A 120 -4.92 6.76 -20.59
CA SER A 120 -6.09 7.63 -20.41
C SER A 120 -6.10 8.39 -19.07
N GLY A 121 -4.94 8.91 -18.64
CA GLY A 121 -4.82 9.60 -17.36
C GLY A 121 -4.85 8.70 -16.12
N GLY A 122 -4.81 7.38 -16.33
CA GLY A 122 -4.76 6.41 -15.24
C GLY A 122 -3.46 6.47 -14.44
N THR A 123 -3.44 5.79 -13.31
CA THR A 123 -2.32 5.80 -12.36
C THR A 123 -1.95 4.39 -11.93
N VAL A 124 -0.72 4.21 -11.47
CA VAL A 124 -0.26 3.00 -10.80
C VAL A 124 0.31 3.38 -9.44
N THR A 125 -0.17 2.72 -8.40
CA THR A 125 0.38 2.86 -7.05
C THR A 125 1.38 1.75 -6.83
N CYS A 126 2.58 2.10 -6.35
CA CYS A 126 3.61 1.14 -5.96
C CYS A 126 3.96 1.30 -4.48
N TRP A 127 4.34 0.18 -3.86
CA TRP A 127 5.12 0.16 -2.65
C TRP A 127 6.60 0.05 -3.03
N VAL A 128 7.39 1.01 -2.61
CA VAL A 128 8.82 1.10 -2.92
C VAL A 128 9.61 1.02 -1.63
N ALA A 129 10.42 -0.03 -1.48
CA ALA A 129 11.32 -0.20 -0.35
C ALA A 129 12.70 0.36 -0.72
N ILE A 130 13.15 1.36 0.00
CA ILE A 130 14.36 2.14 -0.29
C ILE A 130 15.31 2.04 0.89
N LYS A 131 16.50 1.50 0.67
CA LYS A 131 17.57 1.45 1.67
C LYS A 131 18.32 2.79 1.68
N VAL A 132 18.59 3.31 2.87
CA VAL A 132 19.26 4.60 3.06
C VAL A 132 20.44 4.47 4.01
N ASP A 133 21.40 5.37 3.86
CA ASP A 133 22.45 5.68 4.83
C ASP A 133 22.08 7.03 5.48
N LEU A 134 21.67 7.00 6.74
CA LEU A 134 21.29 8.21 7.47
C LEU A 134 22.48 9.04 7.92
N GLU A 135 23.66 8.44 8.11
CA GLU A 135 24.88 9.14 8.51
C GLU A 135 25.40 9.99 7.36
N ASN A 136 25.45 9.40 6.15
CA ASN A 136 25.88 10.09 4.94
C ASN A 136 24.74 10.79 4.20
N LYS A 137 23.51 10.67 4.67
CA LYS A 137 22.28 11.24 4.06
C LYS A 137 22.15 10.85 2.61
N GLN A 138 22.28 9.57 2.30
CA GLN A 138 22.30 9.06 0.94
C GLN A 138 21.28 7.93 0.75
N VAL A 139 20.59 7.93 -0.38
CA VAL A 139 19.83 6.78 -0.86
C VAL A 139 20.82 5.78 -1.47
N LEU A 140 20.83 4.55 -0.93
CA LEU A 140 21.77 3.52 -1.36
C LEU A 140 21.21 2.71 -2.53
N LYS A 141 19.99 2.19 -2.39
CA LYS A 141 19.35 1.37 -3.42
C LYS A 141 17.86 1.17 -3.15
N ILE A 142 17.16 0.71 -4.17
CA ILE A 142 15.81 0.16 -4.05
C ILE A 142 15.92 -1.34 -3.77
N GLU A 143 15.32 -1.79 -2.69
CA GLU A 143 15.31 -3.22 -2.32
C GLU A 143 14.18 -3.99 -2.99
N LYS A 144 13.02 -3.33 -3.18
CA LYS A 144 11.87 -3.95 -3.83
C LYS A 144 10.87 -2.91 -4.32
N VAL A 145 10.26 -3.21 -5.46
CA VAL A 145 9.07 -2.51 -5.95
C VAL A 145 7.93 -3.50 -6.05
N GLN A 146 6.77 -3.15 -5.49
CA GLN A 146 5.57 -3.95 -5.56
C GLN A 146 4.40 -3.11 -6.05
N ILE A 147 3.71 -3.58 -7.08
CA ILE A 147 2.50 -2.93 -7.60
C ILE A 147 1.35 -3.13 -6.61
N GLY A 148 0.68 -2.04 -6.28
CA GLY A 148 -0.55 -2.00 -5.52
C GLY A 148 -1.76 -1.70 -6.42
N GLU A 149 -2.54 -0.69 -6.06
CA GLU A 149 -3.72 -0.27 -6.81
C GLU A 149 -3.37 0.40 -8.13
N ASN A 150 -4.20 0.19 -9.13
CA ASN A 150 -4.07 0.87 -10.42
C ASN A 150 -5.44 1.26 -10.98
N THR A 151 -5.46 2.29 -11.85
CA THR A 151 -6.66 2.75 -12.54
C THR A 151 -6.40 2.82 -14.03
N ASN A 152 -7.36 2.36 -14.85
CA ASN A 152 -7.30 2.39 -16.31
C ASN A 152 -6.06 1.70 -16.92
N GLN A 153 -5.52 0.66 -16.27
CA GLN A 153 -4.30 -0.03 -16.68
C GLN A 153 -4.60 -1.46 -17.16
N SER A 154 -5.27 -1.60 -18.31
CA SER A 154 -5.67 -2.91 -18.87
C SER A 154 -4.48 -3.87 -19.11
N PHE A 155 -3.29 -3.35 -19.31
CA PHE A 155 -2.08 -4.15 -19.59
C PHE A 155 -1.14 -4.28 -18.38
N ILE A 156 -1.58 -3.89 -17.18
CA ILE A 156 -0.75 -4.00 -15.97
C ILE A 156 -0.28 -5.45 -15.72
N GLY A 157 -1.08 -6.43 -16.07
CA GLY A 157 -0.73 -7.85 -15.96
C GLY A 157 0.42 -8.32 -16.87
N LYS A 158 0.89 -7.49 -17.81
CA LYS A 158 2.10 -7.75 -18.58
C LYS A 158 3.39 -7.39 -17.84
N ILE A 159 3.27 -6.59 -16.78
CA ILE A 159 4.39 -6.25 -15.92
C ILE A 159 4.66 -7.45 -15.01
N THR A 160 5.81 -8.07 -15.17
CA THR A 160 6.23 -9.25 -14.40
C THR A 160 7.07 -8.83 -13.19
N GLU A 161 7.18 -9.71 -12.21
CA GLU A 161 8.05 -9.49 -11.06
C GLU A 161 9.52 -9.32 -11.50
N LYS A 162 9.95 -10.04 -12.52
CA LYS A 162 11.30 -9.87 -13.10
C LYS A 162 11.54 -8.43 -13.57
N MET A 163 10.58 -7.83 -14.25
CA MET A 163 10.68 -6.44 -14.72
C MET A 163 10.68 -5.42 -13.56
N LEU A 164 10.04 -5.75 -12.44
CA LEU A 164 10.09 -4.91 -11.24
C LEU A 164 11.44 -5.02 -10.53
N ASN A 165 12.14 -6.14 -10.67
CA ASN A 165 13.48 -6.30 -10.12
C ASN A 165 14.53 -5.45 -10.85
N ASP A 166 14.29 -5.06 -12.11
CA ASP A 166 15.19 -4.15 -12.84
C ASP A 166 15.37 -2.81 -12.11
N PHE A 167 14.38 -2.37 -11.30
CA PHE A 167 14.51 -1.20 -10.44
C PHE A 167 15.48 -1.38 -9.26
N THR A 168 15.87 -2.60 -8.94
CA THR A 168 16.72 -2.91 -7.77
C THR A 168 18.20 -3.08 -8.13
N GLU A 169 18.54 -3.09 -9.44
CA GLU A 169 19.92 -3.30 -9.89
C GLU A 169 20.76 -2.04 -9.70
N ASP A 170 20.34 -0.93 -10.30
CA ASP A 170 21.04 0.34 -10.22
C ASP A 170 20.06 1.50 -9.98
N LEU A 171 20.53 2.54 -9.31
CA LEU A 171 19.79 3.78 -9.08
C LEU A 171 20.33 4.87 -10.01
N PRO A 172 19.69 5.11 -11.17
CA PRO A 172 20.16 6.11 -12.12
C PRO A 172 20.04 7.53 -11.57
N GLU A 173 21.03 8.38 -11.85
CA GLU A 173 21.05 9.79 -11.40
C GLU A 173 19.84 10.56 -11.94
N GLU A 174 19.50 10.37 -13.20
CA GLU A 174 18.36 11.04 -13.87
C GLU A 174 17.00 10.38 -13.59
N GLY A 175 16.97 9.31 -12.78
CA GLY A 175 15.79 8.50 -12.51
C GLY A 175 15.47 7.47 -13.58
N PHE A 176 14.50 6.63 -13.27
CA PHE A 176 14.06 5.53 -14.14
C PHE A 176 13.24 6.03 -15.32
N THR A 177 13.43 5.43 -16.49
CA THR A 177 12.76 5.82 -17.73
C THR A 177 12.23 4.60 -18.50
N THR A 178 11.23 4.83 -19.34
CA THR A 178 10.69 3.82 -20.27
C THR A 178 11.11 4.08 -21.72
N LYS A 179 11.98 5.04 -21.96
CA LYS A 179 12.38 5.49 -23.29
C LYS A 179 13.89 5.40 -23.48
N GLY A 180 14.31 5.14 -24.70
CA GLY A 180 15.73 5.09 -25.08
C GLY A 180 16.39 3.76 -24.76
N ASP A 181 17.71 3.75 -24.88
CA ASP A 181 18.54 2.55 -24.65
C ASP A 181 18.65 2.21 -23.14
N ASP A 182 18.37 3.19 -22.26
CA ASP A 182 18.40 3.08 -20.80
C ASP A 182 17.01 2.81 -20.20
N ALA A 183 16.09 2.23 -20.99
CA ALA A 183 14.74 1.93 -20.52
C ALA A 183 14.75 0.84 -19.44
N THR A 184 14.39 1.20 -18.21
CA THR A 184 14.31 0.26 -17.08
C THR A 184 13.21 -0.78 -17.27
N VAL A 185 12.08 -0.39 -17.85
CA VAL A 185 10.94 -1.31 -18.09
C VAL A 185 10.53 -1.21 -19.55
N SER A 186 10.94 -2.20 -20.36
CA SER A 186 10.54 -2.33 -21.77
C SER A 186 9.48 -3.40 -21.94
N THR A 187 8.23 -2.99 -22.06
CA THR A 187 7.09 -3.90 -22.25
C THR A 187 6.14 -3.36 -23.31
N GLY A 188 5.24 -4.20 -23.82
CA GLY A 188 4.11 -3.73 -24.63
C GLY A 188 3.07 -2.90 -23.85
N ALA A 189 3.35 -2.59 -22.58
CA ALA A 189 2.50 -1.83 -21.66
C ALA A 189 3.13 -0.46 -21.32
N THR A 190 3.62 0.27 -22.31
CA THR A 190 4.39 1.52 -22.17
C THR A 190 3.77 2.52 -21.20
N TYR A 191 2.45 2.72 -21.26
CA TYR A 191 1.78 3.66 -20.34
C TYR A 191 1.82 3.18 -18.89
N SER A 192 1.58 1.87 -18.65
CA SER A 192 1.66 1.31 -17.28
C SER A 192 3.09 1.38 -16.76
N SER A 193 4.08 1.08 -17.60
CA SER A 193 5.51 1.19 -17.27
C SER A 193 5.89 2.63 -16.92
N ASN A 194 5.42 3.62 -17.69
CA ASN A 194 5.66 5.03 -17.40
C ASN A 194 5.07 5.45 -16.04
N ALA A 195 3.85 5.03 -15.73
CA ALA A 195 3.26 5.31 -14.43
C ALA A 195 4.04 4.65 -13.27
N ILE A 196 4.59 3.44 -13.48
CA ILE A 196 5.44 2.77 -12.49
C ILE A 196 6.76 3.54 -12.31
N CYS A 197 7.47 3.90 -13.38
CA CYS A 197 8.68 4.72 -13.29
C CYS A 197 8.42 6.03 -12.55
N ASN A 198 7.33 6.73 -12.87
CA ASN A 198 6.95 7.95 -12.18
C ASN A 198 6.68 7.71 -10.69
N SER A 199 6.04 6.59 -10.33
CA SER A 199 5.81 6.21 -8.94
C SER A 199 7.13 5.97 -8.20
N VAL A 200 8.04 5.21 -8.79
CA VAL A 200 9.35 4.88 -8.20
C VAL A 200 10.21 6.13 -8.06
N ASN A 201 10.35 6.93 -9.11
CA ASN A 201 11.11 8.19 -9.08
C ASN A 201 10.58 9.13 -8.01
N GLY A 202 9.24 9.32 -7.94
CA GLY A 202 8.65 10.17 -6.92
C GLY A 202 8.91 9.67 -5.48
N ALA A 203 8.95 8.36 -5.27
CA ALA A 203 9.29 7.77 -3.98
C ALA A 203 10.77 8.05 -3.61
N VAL A 204 11.69 7.85 -4.55
CA VAL A 204 13.12 8.12 -4.36
C VAL A 204 13.37 9.59 -4.07
N ASP A 205 12.80 10.51 -4.86
CA ASP A 205 12.94 11.95 -4.67
C ASP A 205 12.40 12.41 -3.33
N TRP A 206 11.28 11.82 -2.90
CA TRP A 206 10.72 12.13 -1.57
C TRP A 206 11.65 11.68 -0.45
N VAL A 207 12.24 10.47 -0.55
CA VAL A 207 13.19 9.97 0.46
C VAL A 207 14.45 10.82 0.48
N ARG A 208 15.05 11.17 -0.67
CA ARG A 208 16.23 12.06 -0.75
C ARG A 208 15.98 13.36 -0.01
N LYS A 209 14.85 14.02 -0.28
CA LYS A 209 14.47 15.26 0.43
C LYS A 209 14.25 15.05 1.92
N THR A 210 13.68 13.91 2.31
CA THR A 210 13.37 13.62 3.73
C THR A 210 14.65 13.39 4.54
N ILE A 211 15.65 12.69 3.98
CA ILE A 211 16.94 12.48 4.65
C ILE A 211 17.90 13.66 4.50
N GLY A 212 17.57 14.65 3.67
CA GLY A 212 18.41 15.83 3.41
C GLY A 212 19.64 15.49 2.56
N GLU A 213 19.49 14.59 1.56
CA GLU A 213 20.50 14.35 0.53
C GLU A 213 20.73 15.67 -0.25
N ALA A 214 22.01 16.04 -0.46
CA ALA A 214 22.34 17.22 -1.26
C ALA A 214 22.04 16.95 -2.73
N GLU A 215 21.44 17.95 -3.42
CA GLU A 215 21.22 17.91 -4.86
C GLU A 215 22.52 17.98 -5.66
#